data_2cd9e5e321c2f1deefc5e0c2f1467fc2
#
_entry.id   2cd9e5e321c2f1deefc5e0c2f1467fc2
#
_cell.length_a   1.000
_cell.length_b   1.000
_cell.length_c   1.000
_cell.angle_alpha   90.00
_cell.angle_beta   90.00
_cell.angle_gamma   90.00
#
_symmetry.space_group_name_H-M   'P 1'
#
loop_
_entity.id
_entity.type
_entity.pdbx_description
1 polymer ?
#
loop_
_entity_poly.entity_id
_entity_poly.type
_entity_poly.pdbx_seq_one_letter_code
_entity_poly.pdbx_strand_id
1 'polypeptide(L)'
;MGLLCAGPLMPYRQALLTDQPPKRILVLGGDVDRERAGLQLARQLRLPLVVTGGSNPEYAQWLMEKEGLSAGQVVLDYRAADTLENFTSLVDDLQGDGVEHVLLVTSEDHLPRALTVGSVVAGTRGIRLTGVPVACRTTCPQEGAGKQWSDGLRALAWVLTGQDLKPWARAQMQRLGQRP
;
A
#
# COMPACT_ATOMS: atom_id res chain seq x y z
N MET A 1 19.43 -1.60 -33.19
CA MET A 1 18.03 -2.00 -32.81
C MET A 1 17.90 -2.09 -31.31
N GLY A 2 18.17 -1.01 -30.53
CA GLY A 2 18.31 -0.99 -29.08
C GLY A 2 17.61 0.14 -28.33
N LEU A 3 16.85 1.02 -29.01
CA LEU A 3 16.30 2.24 -28.37
C LEU A 3 14.81 2.13 -27.93
N LEU A 4 14.15 1.00 -28.14
CA LEU A 4 12.71 0.84 -27.83
C LEU A 4 12.42 0.25 -26.42
N CYS A 5 13.45 -0.01 -25.61
CA CYS A 5 13.27 -0.65 -24.28
C CYS A 5 13.28 0.31 -23.10
N ALA A 6 13.56 1.60 -23.29
CA ALA A 6 13.66 2.58 -22.21
C ALA A 6 12.45 3.56 -22.20
N GLY A 7 11.24 3.02 -22.20
CA GLY A 7 10.02 3.83 -22.12
C GLY A 7 9.46 3.89 -20.69
N PRO A 8 8.48 4.77 -20.44
CA PRO A 8 7.84 4.94 -19.12
C PRO A 8 7.20 3.66 -18.53
N LEU A 9 7.04 2.62 -19.36
CA LEU A 9 6.53 1.31 -18.94
C LEU A 9 7.62 0.34 -18.46
N MET A 10 8.90 0.73 -18.55
CA MET A 10 10.01 -0.17 -18.16
C MET A 10 9.95 -0.58 -16.68
N PRO A 11 9.67 0.31 -15.71
CA PRO A 11 9.52 -0.08 -14.30
C PRO A 11 8.38 -1.09 -14.10
N TYR A 12 7.25 -0.92 -14.79
CA TYR A 12 6.15 -1.89 -14.70
C TYR A 12 6.54 -3.27 -15.24
N ARG A 13 7.33 -3.33 -16.32
CA ARG A 13 7.88 -4.60 -16.80
C ARG A 13 8.82 -5.23 -15.78
N GLN A 14 9.67 -4.43 -15.13
CA GLN A 14 10.53 -4.90 -14.05
C GLN A 14 9.69 -5.49 -12.92
N ALA A 15 8.67 -4.77 -12.44
CA ALA A 15 7.77 -5.24 -11.39
C ALA A 15 7.06 -6.57 -11.75
N LEU A 16 6.67 -6.73 -13.03
CA LEU A 16 6.00 -7.95 -13.51
C LEU A 16 6.95 -9.14 -13.68
N LEU A 17 8.19 -8.87 -14.08
CA LEU A 17 9.16 -9.92 -14.43
C LEU A 17 10.14 -10.26 -13.31
N THR A 18 10.16 -9.46 -12.23
CA THR A 18 11.05 -9.75 -11.10
C THR A 18 10.70 -11.10 -10.47
N ASP A 19 11.69 -11.95 -10.32
CA ASP A 19 11.66 -13.21 -9.56
C ASP A 19 12.32 -13.07 -8.18
N GLN A 20 12.73 -11.84 -7.82
CA GLN A 20 13.36 -11.56 -6.55
C GLN A 20 12.43 -11.95 -5.38
N PRO A 21 12.98 -12.59 -4.34
CA PRO A 21 12.20 -12.87 -3.14
C PRO A 21 11.72 -11.57 -2.48
N PRO A 22 10.62 -11.60 -1.74
CA PRO A 22 10.14 -10.43 -1.02
C PRO A 22 11.18 -9.94 -0.02
N LYS A 23 11.40 -8.62 0.01
CA LYS A 23 12.36 -7.96 0.91
C LYS A 23 11.68 -7.14 2.00
N ARG A 24 10.38 -6.89 1.88
CA ARG A 24 9.60 -6.05 2.81
C ARG A 24 8.19 -6.58 2.95
N ILE A 25 7.61 -6.41 4.13
CA ILE A 25 6.19 -6.60 4.36
C ILE A 25 5.56 -5.22 4.54
N LEU A 26 4.46 -4.95 3.85
CA LEU A 26 3.64 -3.75 3.99
C LEU A 26 2.27 -4.16 4.51
N VAL A 27 1.90 -3.69 5.70
CA VAL A 27 0.58 -3.88 6.29
C VAL A 27 -0.24 -2.62 6.07
N LEU A 28 -1.40 -2.76 5.44
CA LEU A 28 -2.39 -1.68 5.42
C LEU A 28 -3.20 -1.76 6.72
N GLY A 29 -2.98 -0.79 7.59
CA GLY A 29 -3.62 -0.72 8.91
C GLY A 29 -5.13 -0.51 8.86
N GLY A 30 -5.69 -0.11 10.00
CA GLY A 30 -7.14 0.08 10.18
C GLY A 30 -7.85 -1.15 10.75
N ASP A 31 -7.15 -2.27 10.93
CA ASP A 31 -7.62 -3.46 11.63
C ASP A 31 -6.45 -4.13 12.36
N VAL A 32 -6.64 -4.41 13.64
CA VAL A 32 -5.61 -5.05 14.50
C VAL A 32 -5.26 -6.47 14.04
N ASP A 33 -6.19 -7.19 13.45
CA ASP A 33 -5.91 -8.55 12.95
C ASP A 33 -4.96 -8.52 11.76
N ARG A 34 -5.00 -7.48 10.91
CA ARG A 34 -4.01 -7.28 9.83
C ARG A 34 -2.63 -6.99 10.40
N GLU A 35 -2.54 -6.12 11.41
CA GLU A 35 -1.27 -5.79 12.06
C GLU A 35 -0.65 -7.02 12.71
N ARG A 36 -1.45 -7.79 13.47
CA ARG A 36 -1.00 -9.04 14.09
C ARG A 36 -0.50 -10.05 13.05
N ALA A 37 -1.27 -10.27 11.99
CA ALA A 37 -0.89 -11.19 10.93
C ALA A 37 0.42 -10.75 10.26
N GLY A 38 0.59 -9.45 9.99
CA GLY A 38 1.81 -8.89 9.44
C GLY A 38 3.02 -9.09 10.35
N LEU A 39 2.87 -8.84 11.66
CA LEU A 39 3.95 -9.04 12.65
C LEU A 39 4.35 -10.53 12.74
N GLN A 40 3.38 -11.44 12.76
CA GLN A 40 3.65 -12.88 12.76
C GLN A 40 4.38 -13.33 11.49
N LEU A 41 3.97 -12.81 10.33
CA LEU A 41 4.64 -13.08 9.06
C LEU A 41 6.07 -12.51 9.05
N ALA A 42 6.27 -11.30 9.57
CA ALA A 42 7.58 -10.66 9.69
C ALA A 42 8.54 -11.51 10.54
N ARG A 43 8.05 -12.04 11.67
CA ARG A 43 8.84 -12.93 12.52
C ARG A 43 9.18 -14.25 11.82
N GLN A 44 8.21 -14.86 11.12
CA GLN A 44 8.41 -16.13 10.42
C GLN A 44 9.42 -16.02 9.28
N LEU A 45 9.28 -14.96 8.46
CA LEU A 45 10.13 -14.75 7.30
C LEU A 45 11.41 -13.97 7.60
N ARG A 46 11.54 -13.41 8.81
CA ARG A 46 12.63 -12.50 9.22
C ARG A 46 12.77 -11.30 8.30
N LEU A 47 11.66 -10.77 7.84
CA LEU A 47 11.61 -9.60 6.97
C LEU A 47 11.25 -8.34 7.75
N PRO A 48 11.83 -7.19 7.42
CA PRO A 48 11.39 -5.91 7.96
C PRO A 48 9.97 -5.58 7.48
N LEU A 49 9.23 -4.90 8.34
CA LEU A 49 7.81 -4.61 8.16
C LEU A 49 7.53 -3.12 8.29
N VAL A 50 6.62 -2.61 7.47
CA VAL A 50 6.01 -1.29 7.60
C VAL A 50 4.52 -1.47 7.83
N VAL A 51 3.99 -0.79 8.86
CA VAL A 51 2.54 -0.65 9.08
C VAL A 51 2.15 0.78 8.71
N THR A 52 1.29 0.95 7.72
CA THR A 52 0.80 2.26 7.30
C THR A 52 -0.64 2.46 7.75
N GLY A 53 -0.94 3.62 8.37
CA GLY A 53 -2.28 3.93 8.89
C GLY A 53 -2.77 2.94 9.95
N GLY A 54 -1.86 2.43 10.78
CA GLY A 54 -2.14 1.42 11.80
C GLY A 54 -2.87 1.94 13.05
N SER A 55 -2.94 1.09 14.06
CA SER A 55 -3.43 1.41 15.40
C SER A 55 -2.59 2.52 16.04
N ASN A 56 -3.05 3.06 17.17
CA ASN A 56 -2.26 4.08 17.88
C ASN A 56 -0.87 3.55 18.27
N PRO A 57 0.14 4.44 18.39
CA PRO A 57 1.53 4.04 18.60
C PRO A 57 1.75 3.14 19.82
N GLU A 58 1.05 3.42 20.93
CA GLU A 58 1.20 2.68 22.18
C GLU A 58 0.71 1.23 22.03
N TYR A 59 -0.44 1.05 21.38
CA TYR A 59 -0.96 -0.29 21.11
C TYR A 59 -0.12 -1.05 20.11
N ALA A 60 0.32 -0.39 19.03
CA ALA A 60 1.20 -0.98 18.03
C ALA A 60 2.52 -1.45 18.67
N GLN A 61 3.13 -0.64 19.53
CA GLN A 61 4.35 -0.99 20.25
C GLN A 61 4.11 -2.19 21.19
N TRP A 62 3.04 -2.19 21.97
CA TRP A 62 2.68 -3.34 22.80
C TRP A 62 2.49 -4.62 21.97
N LEU A 63 1.84 -4.52 20.81
CA LEU A 63 1.63 -5.67 19.93
C LEU A 63 2.95 -6.20 19.35
N MET A 64 3.87 -5.31 18.96
CA MET A 64 5.22 -5.67 18.49
C MET A 64 5.99 -6.44 19.57
N GLU A 65 6.02 -5.93 20.80
CA GLU A 65 6.67 -6.56 21.93
C GLU A 65 6.09 -7.95 22.21
N LYS A 66 4.74 -8.05 22.20
CA LYS A 66 4.03 -9.31 22.39
C LYS A 66 4.36 -10.37 21.32
N GLU A 67 4.53 -9.95 20.06
CA GLU A 67 4.91 -10.81 18.94
C GLU A 67 6.44 -11.05 18.88
N GLY A 68 7.22 -10.45 19.79
CA GLY A 68 8.67 -10.67 19.91
C GLY A 68 9.49 -9.98 18.82
N LEU A 69 9.00 -8.86 18.29
CA LEU A 69 9.70 -8.03 17.30
C LEU A 69 10.29 -6.80 17.95
N SER A 70 11.48 -6.41 17.49
CA SER A 70 12.15 -5.19 17.95
C SER A 70 11.74 -3.96 17.13
N ALA A 71 11.89 -2.77 17.72
CA ALA A 71 11.60 -1.49 17.07
C ALA A 71 12.40 -1.27 15.75
N GLY A 72 13.59 -1.92 15.61
CA GLY A 72 14.36 -1.84 14.36
C GLY A 72 13.83 -2.69 13.21
N GLN A 73 12.91 -3.61 13.49
CA GLN A 73 12.30 -4.48 12.47
C GLN A 73 10.96 -3.96 11.94
N VAL A 74 10.32 -3.04 12.66
CA VAL A 74 8.99 -2.53 12.34
C VAL A 74 9.02 -1.01 12.27
N VAL A 75 8.52 -0.47 11.17
CA VAL A 75 8.29 0.96 10.98
C VAL A 75 6.79 1.22 11.03
N LEU A 76 6.38 2.17 11.88
CA LEU A 76 5.00 2.64 11.95
C LEU A 76 4.91 3.95 11.16
N ASP A 77 4.12 3.96 10.09
CA ASP A 77 3.92 5.12 9.22
C ASP A 77 2.49 5.64 9.33
N TYR A 78 2.35 6.86 9.79
CA TYR A 78 1.05 7.53 9.98
C TYR A 78 0.80 8.67 8.98
N ARG A 79 1.62 8.77 7.90
CA ARG A 79 1.46 9.81 6.88
C ARG A 79 0.19 9.65 6.05
N ALA A 80 -0.26 8.42 5.87
CA ALA A 80 -1.37 8.10 4.99
C ALA A 80 -2.72 8.25 5.66
N ALA A 81 -3.67 8.90 5.00
CA ALA A 81 -5.06 9.03 5.42
C ALA A 81 -6.03 8.19 4.58
N ASP A 82 -5.58 7.56 3.48
CA ASP A 82 -6.39 6.68 2.64
C ASP A 82 -5.55 5.66 1.85
N THR A 83 -6.23 4.80 1.08
CA THR A 83 -5.57 3.69 0.35
C THR A 83 -4.55 4.16 -0.67
N LEU A 84 -4.76 5.28 -1.37
CA LEU A 84 -3.76 5.80 -2.30
C LEU A 84 -2.53 6.30 -1.55
N GLU A 85 -2.74 7.04 -0.47
CA GLU A 85 -1.67 7.59 0.35
C GLU A 85 -0.83 6.51 1.04
N ASN A 86 -1.41 5.35 1.37
CA ASN A 86 -0.66 4.21 1.89
C ASN A 86 0.50 3.76 0.96
N PHE A 87 0.35 3.97 -0.34
CA PHE A 87 1.39 3.63 -1.31
C PHE A 87 2.23 4.84 -1.69
N THR A 88 1.61 5.99 -1.93
CA THR A 88 2.33 7.18 -2.42
C THR A 88 3.27 7.77 -1.37
N SER A 89 2.97 7.60 -0.08
CA SER A 89 3.86 8.04 1.01
C SER A 89 5.10 7.16 1.19
N LEU A 90 5.06 5.92 0.70
CA LEU A 90 6.10 4.92 0.97
C LEU A 90 6.90 4.50 -0.27
N VAL A 91 6.38 4.72 -1.47
CA VAL A 91 6.95 4.13 -2.69
C VAL A 91 8.38 4.59 -2.97
N ASP A 92 8.70 5.85 -2.67
CA ASP A 92 10.05 6.39 -2.85
C ASP A 92 11.01 5.89 -1.77
N ASP A 93 10.53 5.71 -0.53
CA ASP A 93 11.32 5.12 0.56
C ASP A 93 11.66 3.65 0.23
N LEU A 94 10.67 2.87 -0.23
CA LEU A 94 10.88 1.48 -0.66
C LEU A 94 11.87 1.36 -1.82
N GLN A 95 11.78 2.26 -2.81
CA GLN A 95 12.72 2.29 -3.93
C GLN A 95 14.13 2.65 -3.46
N GLY A 96 14.27 3.64 -2.58
CA GLY A 96 15.55 4.06 -1.98
C GLY A 96 16.23 2.94 -1.21
N ASP A 97 15.44 2.07 -0.56
CA ASP A 97 15.91 0.87 0.15
C ASP A 97 16.23 -0.31 -0.79
N GLY A 98 16.10 -0.15 -2.11
CA GLY A 98 16.34 -1.22 -3.10
C GLY A 98 15.34 -2.37 -2.99
N VAL A 99 14.10 -2.09 -2.59
CA VAL A 99 13.02 -3.08 -2.51
C VAL A 99 12.38 -3.25 -3.87
N GLU A 100 12.43 -4.45 -4.43
CA GLU A 100 11.80 -4.82 -5.70
C GLU A 100 10.54 -5.68 -5.53
N HIS A 101 10.37 -6.29 -4.35
CA HIS A 101 9.22 -7.14 -4.06
C HIS A 101 8.74 -6.96 -2.63
N VAL A 102 7.43 -6.74 -2.48
CA VAL A 102 6.75 -6.48 -1.21
C VAL A 102 5.61 -7.48 -1.02
N LEU A 103 5.49 -8.03 0.19
CA LEU A 103 4.28 -8.74 0.62
C LEU A 103 3.28 -7.73 1.17
N LEU A 104 2.13 -7.58 0.52
CA LEU A 104 1.06 -6.68 0.90
C LEU A 104 0.04 -7.40 1.76
N VAL A 105 0.01 -7.09 3.05
CA VAL A 105 -0.91 -7.68 4.03
C VAL A 105 -2.11 -6.77 4.25
N THR A 106 -3.29 -7.27 3.98
CA THR A 106 -4.57 -6.59 4.25
C THR A 106 -5.70 -7.61 4.31
N SER A 107 -6.91 -7.20 4.71
CA SER A 107 -8.05 -8.11 4.73
C SER A 107 -8.47 -8.54 3.33
N GLU A 108 -9.06 -9.73 3.22
CA GLU A 108 -9.45 -10.35 1.95
C GLU A 108 -10.44 -9.53 1.13
N ASP A 109 -11.36 -8.80 1.79
CA ASP A 109 -12.31 -7.89 1.16
C ASP A 109 -11.66 -6.64 0.58
N HIS A 110 -10.58 -6.15 1.22
CA HIS A 110 -9.84 -4.96 0.82
C HIS A 110 -8.72 -5.27 -0.20
N LEU A 111 -8.25 -6.50 -0.26
CA LEU A 111 -7.08 -6.89 -1.06
C LEU A 111 -7.21 -6.57 -2.56
N PRO A 112 -8.34 -6.80 -3.24
CA PRO A 112 -8.46 -6.46 -4.67
C PRO A 112 -8.26 -4.97 -4.94
N ARG A 113 -8.84 -4.10 -4.11
CA ARG A 113 -8.68 -2.65 -4.22
C ARG A 113 -7.24 -2.23 -3.92
N ALA A 114 -6.66 -2.76 -2.85
CA ALA A 114 -5.30 -2.46 -2.45
C ALA A 114 -4.28 -2.87 -3.53
N LEU A 115 -4.44 -4.05 -4.15
CA LEU A 115 -3.59 -4.48 -5.25
C LEU A 115 -3.77 -3.61 -6.51
N THR A 116 -5.01 -3.21 -6.84
CA THR A 116 -5.26 -2.32 -7.99
C THR A 116 -4.52 -0.99 -7.83
N VAL A 117 -4.72 -0.31 -6.69
CA VAL A 117 -4.09 0.99 -6.41
C VAL A 117 -2.58 0.83 -6.24
N GLY A 118 -2.16 -0.13 -5.43
CA GLY A 118 -0.76 -0.35 -5.10
C GLY A 118 0.08 -0.75 -6.30
N SER A 119 -0.40 -1.62 -7.19
CA SER A 119 0.34 -2.03 -8.38
C SER A 119 0.52 -0.87 -9.37
N VAL A 120 -0.45 0.03 -9.47
CA VAL A 120 -0.30 1.25 -10.28
C VAL A 120 0.80 2.14 -9.71
N VAL A 121 0.81 2.40 -8.41
CA VAL A 121 1.80 3.28 -7.76
C VAL A 121 3.17 2.60 -7.67
N ALA A 122 3.27 1.41 -7.08
CA ALA A 122 4.52 0.69 -6.86
C ALA A 122 5.19 0.27 -8.19
N GLY A 123 4.38 -0.03 -9.21
CA GLY A 123 4.86 -0.36 -10.55
C GLY A 123 5.68 0.77 -11.18
N THR A 124 5.42 2.05 -10.86
CA THR A 124 6.24 3.19 -11.33
C THR A 124 7.68 3.14 -10.85
N ARG A 125 7.95 2.39 -9.79
CA ARG A 125 9.27 2.21 -9.17
C ARG A 125 9.83 0.81 -9.37
N GLY A 126 9.20 -0.01 -10.23
CA GLY A 126 9.63 -1.39 -10.48
C GLY A 126 9.36 -2.36 -9.32
N ILE A 127 8.47 -2.01 -8.39
CA ILE A 127 8.18 -2.80 -7.20
C ILE A 127 6.97 -3.70 -7.47
N ARG A 128 7.18 -5.00 -7.31
CA ARG A 128 6.13 -6.02 -7.34
C ARG A 128 5.40 -6.09 -5.99
N LEU A 129 4.08 -6.23 -6.05
CA LEU A 129 3.27 -6.53 -4.87
C LEU A 129 2.71 -7.96 -4.95
N THR A 130 2.88 -8.73 -3.89
CA THR A 130 2.20 -10.02 -3.71
C THR A 130 1.25 -9.91 -2.54
N GLY A 131 -0.04 -10.11 -2.79
CA GLY A 131 -1.08 -10.01 -1.77
C GLY A 131 -1.07 -11.16 -0.79
N VAL A 132 -1.20 -10.84 0.49
CA VAL A 132 -1.38 -11.79 1.59
C VAL A 132 -2.70 -11.46 2.27
N PRO A 133 -3.78 -12.21 1.97
CA PRO A 133 -5.09 -11.95 2.55
C PRO A 133 -5.13 -12.33 4.03
N VAL A 134 -5.75 -11.50 4.84
CA VAL A 134 -6.11 -11.79 6.23
C VAL A 134 -7.61 -12.04 6.27
N ALA A 135 -8.01 -13.20 6.76
CA ALA A 135 -9.42 -13.57 6.87
C ALA A 135 -10.16 -12.60 7.80
N CYS A 136 -11.32 -12.18 7.38
CA CYS A 136 -12.21 -11.37 8.19
C CYS A 136 -12.86 -12.24 9.28
N ARG A 137 -12.74 -11.86 10.54
CA ARG A 137 -13.39 -12.55 11.67
C ARG A 137 -14.86 -12.25 11.84
N THR A 138 -15.29 -11.11 11.35
CA THR A 138 -16.69 -10.67 11.29
C THR A 138 -17.06 -10.40 9.86
N THR A 139 -18.37 -10.27 9.57
CA THR A 139 -18.85 -9.98 8.20
C THR A 139 -18.16 -8.73 7.65
N CYS A 140 -17.20 -8.92 6.77
CA CYS A 140 -16.61 -7.81 6.02
C CYS A 140 -17.59 -7.38 4.94
N PRO A 141 -18.04 -6.12 4.93
CA PRO A 141 -18.83 -5.63 3.82
C PRO A 141 -17.94 -5.67 2.57
N GLN A 142 -18.37 -6.37 1.54
CA GLN A 142 -17.66 -6.37 0.26
C GLN A 142 -17.55 -4.93 -0.24
N GLU A 143 -16.33 -4.46 -0.47
CA GLU A 143 -16.11 -3.16 -1.05
C GLU A 143 -16.70 -3.13 -2.47
N GLY A 144 -17.57 -2.16 -2.73
CA GLY A 144 -18.23 -2.04 -4.04
C GLY A 144 -17.20 -1.79 -5.16
N ALA A 145 -17.39 -2.46 -6.30
CA ALA A 145 -16.54 -2.32 -7.48
C ALA A 145 -16.32 -0.85 -7.91
N GLY A 146 -17.32 0.02 -7.72
CA GLY A 146 -17.21 1.44 -8.02
C GLY A 146 -16.10 2.16 -7.24
N LYS A 147 -15.88 1.79 -5.98
CA LYS A 147 -14.82 2.36 -5.15
C LYS A 147 -13.43 1.90 -5.62
N GLN A 148 -13.31 0.63 -6.00
CA GLN A 148 -12.06 0.10 -6.57
C GLN A 148 -11.67 0.84 -7.86
N TRP A 149 -12.64 1.06 -8.77
CA TRP A 149 -12.40 1.78 -10.02
C TRP A 149 -12.04 3.24 -9.79
N SER A 150 -12.75 3.94 -8.90
CA SER A 150 -12.45 5.34 -8.61
C SER A 150 -11.06 5.54 -8.02
N ASP A 151 -10.64 4.66 -7.11
CA ASP A 151 -9.31 4.72 -6.51
C ASP A 151 -8.21 4.30 -7.49
N GLY A 152 -8.49 3.35 -8.40
CA GLY A 152 -7.60 3.01 -9.51
C GLY A 152 -7.36 4.18 -10.47
N LEU A 153 -8.43 4.92 -10.85
CA LEU A 153 -8.31 6.13 -11.67
C LEU A 153 -7.54 7.25 -10.94
N ARG A 154 -7.73 7.41 -9.62
CA ARG A 154 -6.93 8.34 -8.81
C ARG A 154 -5.44 7.97 -8.83
N ALA A 155 -5.13 6.68 -8.71
CA ALA A 155 -3.75 6.20 -8.77
C ALA A 155 -3.11 6.50 -10.15
N LEU A 156 -3.84 6.29 -11.25
CA LEU A 156 -3.37 6.66 -12.59
C LEU A 156 -3.17 8.17 -12.74
N ALA A 157 -4.10 8.98 -12.23
CA ALA A 157 -3.96 10.43 -12.24
C ALA A 157 -2.72 10.88 -11.44
N TRP A 158 -2.47 10.26 -10.28
CA TRP A 158 -1.27 10.53 -9.49
C TRP A 158 0.02 10.17 -10.27
N VAL A 159 0.05 9.04 -10.95
CA VAL A 159 1.21 8.62 -11.77
C VAL A 159 1.51 9.64 -12.87
N LEU A 160 0.47 10.23 -13.48
CA LEU A 160 0.61 11.20 -14.58
C LEU A 160 0.96 12.61 -14.10
N THR A 161 0.48 13.01 -12.92
CA THR A 161 0.54 14.41 -12.45
C THR A 161 1.44 14.60 -11.23
N GLY A 162 1.79 13.54 -10.51
CA GLY A 162 2.44 13.60 -9.20
C GLY A 162 1.54 14.13 -8.07
N GLN A 163 0.24 14.34 -8.33
CA GLN A 163 -0.68 14.96 -7.38
C GLN A 163 -1.92 14.09 -7.14
N ASP A 164 -2.40 14.06 -5.89
CA ASP A 164 -3.71 13.50 -5.60
C ASP A 164 -4.81 14.50 -5.97
N LEU A 165 -5.74 14.08 -6.82
CA LEU A 165 -6.85 14.91 -7.28
C LEU A 165 -8.00 15.02 -6.26
N LYS A 166 -8.01 14.27 -5.17
CA LYS A 166 -9.08 14.27 -4.16
C LYS A 166 -9.29 15.62 -3.47
N PRO A 167 -8.24 16.36 -3.05
CA PRO A 167 -8.42 17.70 -2.49
C PRO A 167 -9.03 18.69 -3.49
N TRP A 168 -8.58 18.62 -4.74
CA TRP A 168 -9.13 19.46 -5.81
C TRP A 168 -10.60 19.15 -6.10
N ALA A 169 -10.97 17.88 -6.22
CA ALA A 169 -12.36 17.47 -6.46
C ALA A 169 -13.28 17.88 -5.30
N ARG A 170 -12.84 17.77 -4.06
CA ARG A 170 -13.59 18.24 -2.89
C ARG A 170 -13.82 19.75 -2.91
N ALA A 171 -12.76 20.53 -3.20
CA ALA A 171 -12.86 21.98 -3.30
C ALA A 171 -13.82 22.41 -4.43
N GLN A 172 -13.81 21.71 -5.55
CA GLN A 172 -14.72 21.99 -6.67
C GLN A 172 -16.19 21.67 -6.31
N MET A 173 -16.46 20.56 -5.66
CA MET A 173 -17.81 20.19 -5.20
C MET A 173 -18.35 21.19 -4.18
N GLN A 174 -17.53 21.67 -3.25
CA GLN A 174 -17.91 22.70 -2.28
C GLN A 174 -18.28 24.02 -2.97
N ARG A 175 -17.55 24.42 -3.99
CA ARG A 175 -17.86 25.64 -4.79
C ARG A 175 -19.17 25.50 -5.57
N LEU A 176 -19.48 24.31 -6.08
CA LEU A 176 -20.73 24.05 -6.81
C LEU A 176 -21.94 23.99 -5.88
N GLY A 177 -21.78 23.44 -4.66
CA GLY A 177 -22.84 23.40 -3.66
C GLY A 177 -23.12 24.73 -2.96
N GLN A 178 -22.27 25.74 -3.15
CA GLN A 178 -22.44 27.11 -2.62
C GLN A 178 -23.00 28.10 -3.66
N ARG A 179 -23.37 27.66 -4.86
CA ARG A 179 -24.09 28.51 -5.81
C ARG A 179 -25.55 28.57 -5.41
N PRO A 180 -26.13 29.81 -5.17
CA PRO A 180 -27.50 30.03 -4.77
C PRO A 180 -28.48 29.60 -5.83
#